data_b86f630ce7c73daff2296f237d2a7b5f
#
_entry.id   b86f630ce7c73daff2296f237d2a7b5f
#
_cell.length_a   1.000
_cell.length_b   1.000
_cell.length_c   1.000
_cell.angle_alpha   90.00
_cell.angle_beta   90.00
_cell.angle_gamma   90.00
#
_symmetry.space_group_name_H-M   'P 1'
#
loop_
_entity.id
_entity.type
_entity.pdbx_description
1 polymer ?
#
loop_
_entity_poly.entity_id
_entity_poly.type
_entity_poly.pdbx_seq_one_letter_code
_entity_poly.pdbx_strand_id
1 'polypeptide(L)'
;MPPLVRSVSTFALLLSSMSVAWAEPAPPRLIVAIAVDQFSGDLFNEYRAQFSGGLGRLTQGAVFPRGYQSHAATETCPGHSTILTGGRPARTGIIANRWFDVHQKRDYKGVYCAEDERVNRPTGKDDYDVSGVHLKVPTLGDRMKAANPASRVVALSGKDRAAVMMGGAKADGVWWWSKQGFTTYGRRVSPDVATVNASALAMLGMDQPGMPLPPACAAHDYPVALAHDKLVGTGRFARKAGEASPFNASPALDAATLMLADKLIDSMKLGQQSQTDLLAISLSATDYIGHTFGTEGAEMCIQMHYLDQALGGFFAHLDALGIDYVVMLTADHGGHDTPERSAANAITDAQRVDPALTASAKLASPPEGLDKALANATKLPGKLIYGDGAFGDMYLAPTLNKSQREEVVAAAMKLWTHHPQVQQVFTHAELAAAPAPHGPPDT
;
A
#
# COMPACT_ATOMS: atom_id res chain seq x y z
N MET A 1 44.20 -45.58 79.39
CA MET A 1 43.29 -44.49 78.95
C MET A 1 43.34 -44.48 77.50
N PRO A 2 42.27 -44.89 76.76
CA PRO A 2 42.21 -44.84 75.28
C PRO A 2 41.63 -43.45 74.88
N PRO A 3 41.97 -42.97 73.66
CA PRO A 3 41.49 -41.68 73.16
C PRO A 3 40.11 -41.76 72.54
N LEU A 4 39.28 -40.75 72.83
CA LEU A 4 37.98 -40.56 72.20
C LEU A 4 38.13 -40.14 70.72
N VAL A 5 37.49 -40.92 69.80
CA VAL A 5 37.30 -40.61 68.41
C VAL A 5 35.99 -39.80 68.29
N ARG A 6 36.08 -38.53 67.91
CA ARG A 6 34.91 -37.71 67.55
C ARG A 6 34.56 -37.91 66.09
N SER A 7 33.42 -38.55 65.88
CA SER A 7 32.80 -38.63 64.50
C SER A 7 32.15 -37.29 64.19
N VAL A 8 32.61 -36.68 63.12
CA VAL A 8 31.95 -35.49 62.49
C VAL A 8 31.02 -36.00 61.37
N SER A 9 29.72 -35.93 61.61
CA SER A 9 28.70 -36.23 60.58
C SER A 9 28.53 -34.99 59.71
N THR A 10 28.96 -35.10 58.46
CA THR A 10 28.74 -34.09 57.42
C THR A 10 27.34 -34.30 56.80
N PHE A 11 26.41 -33.41 57.14
CA PHE A 11 25.08 -33.31 56.50
C PHE A 11 25.23 -32.56 55.18
N ALA A 12 25.18 -33.29 54.03
CA ALA A 12 25.14 -32.67 52.74
C ALA A 12 23.69 -32.25 52.44
N LEU A 13 23.45 -30.92 52.47
CA LEU A 13 22.20 -30.33 51.97
C LEU A 13 22.23 -30.39 50.46
N LEU A 14 21.41 -31.24 49.85
CA LEU A 14 21.07 -31.24 48.43
C LEU A 14 20.09 -30.09 48.16
N LEU A 15 20.59 -28.94 47.72
CA LEU A 15 19.81 -27.87 47.13
C LEU A 15 19.40 -28.33 45.71
N SER A 16 18.21 -28.91 45.57
CA SER A 16 17.57 -29.06 44.28
C SER A 16 17.17 -27.68 43.73
N SER A 17 17.94 -27.15 42.79
CA SER A 17 17.58 -26.01 41.99
C SER A 17 16.40 -26.39 41.08
N MET A 18 15.19 -26.06 41.51
CA MET A 18 14.03 -26.03 40.59
C MET A 18 14.30 -24.89 39.60
N SER A 19 14.80 -25.24 38.43
CA SER A 19 14.74 -24.38 37.26
C SER A 19 13.28 -24.23 36.91
N VAL A 20 12.69 -23.07 37.21
CA VAL A 20 11.40 -22.67 36.65
C VAL A 20 11.65 -22.47 35.14
N ALA A 21 11.36 -23.49 34.36
CA ALA A 21 11.28 -23.34 32.92
C ALA A 21 10.14 -22.37 32.65
N TRP A 22 10.44 -21.16 32.27
CA TRP A 22 9.47 -20.25 31.73
C TRP A 22 9.00 -20.88 30.42
N ALA A 23 7.78 -21.39 30.41
CA ALA A 23 7.16 -21.85 29.17
C ALA A 23 7.10 -20.65 28.24
N GLU A 24 7.68 -20.76 27.04
CA GLU A 24 7.49 -19.75 26.02
C GLU A 24 5.99 -19.55 25.81
N PRO A 25 5.51 -18.29 25.74
CA PRO A 25 4.10 -18.06 25.46
C PRO A 25 3.70 -18.77 24.18
N ALA A 26 2.57 -19.43 24.19
CA ALA A 26 2.04 -20.09 22.99
C ALA A 26 1.91 -19.08 21.85
N PRO A 27 2.23 -19.45 20.60
CA PRO A 27 2.06 -18.54 19.47
C PRO A 27 0.58 -18.18 19.31
N PRO A 28 0.26 -16.93 18.86
CA PRO A 28 -1.11 -16.51 18.66
C PRO A 28 -1.81 -17.42 17.63
N ARG A 29 -3.11 -17.56 17.76
CA ARG A 29 -3.93 -18.33 16.81
C ARG A 29 -4.16 -17.60 15.51
N LEU A 30 -4.16 -16.27 15.54
CA LEU A 30 -4.34 -15.42 14.37
C LEU A 30 -3.35 -14.27 14.36
N ILE A 31 -2.64 -14.12 13.26
CA ILE A 31 -1.88 -12.91 12.97
C ILE A 31 -2.76 -12.05 12.04
N VAL A 32 -3.06 -10.83 12.47
CA VAL A 32 -3.76 -9.82 11.67
C VAL A 32 -2.75 -8.78 11.23
N ALA A 33 -2.43 -8.76 9.94
CA ALA A 33 -1.54 -7.78 9.34
C ALA A 33 -2.37 -6.75 8.58
N ILE A 34 -2.40 -5.51 9.06
CA ILE A 34 -3.17 -4.42 8.48
C ILE A 34 -2.22 -3.42 7.82
N ALA A 35 -2.43 -3.15 6.54
CA ALA A 35 -1.87 -2.02 5.84
C ALA A 35 -2.96 -0.96 5.66
N VAL A 36 -2.72 0.28 6.10
CA VAL A 36 -3.57 1.42 5.76
C VAL A 36 -2.84 2.20 4.68
N ASP A 37 -3.36 2.12 3.47
CA ASP A 37 -2.74 2.68 2.26
C ASP A 37 -2.58 4.21 2.40
N GLN A 38 -1.37 4.74 2.20
CA GLN A 38 -1.01 6.16 2.33
C GLN A 38 -1.08 6.74 3.76
N PHE A 39 -1.17 5.92 4.80
CA PHE A 39 -1.23 6.38 6.19
C PHE A 39 0.15 6.82 6.69
N SER A 40 0.51 8.07 6.41
CA SER A 40 1.80 8.64 6.78
C SER A 40 2.00 8.76 8.29
N GLY A 41 3.28 8.83 8.72
CA GLY A 41 3.62 9.16 10.09
C GLY A 41 3.07 10.53 10.53
N ASP A 42 2.94 11.47 9.59
CA ASP A 42 2.37 12.80 9.87
C ASP A 42 0.88 12.70 10.18
N LEU A 43 0.09 11.97 9.38
CA LEU A 43 -1.32 11.70 9.68
C LEU A 43 -1.49 11.00 11.03
N PHE A 44 -0.67 9.97 11.31
CA PHE A 44 -0.70 9.32 12.60
C PHE A 44 -0.43 10.29 13.75
N ASN A 45 0.61 11.10 13.65
CA ASN A 45 1.00 12.03 14.72
C ASN A 45 -0.03 13.16 14.92
N GLU A 46 -0.65 13.65 13.85
CA GLU A 46 -1.69 14.67 13.91
C GLU A 46 -2.94 14.19 14.65
N TYR A 47 -3.43 12.99 14.32
CA TYR A 47 -4.70 12.49 14.84
C TYR A 47 -4.58 11.55 16.04
N ARG A 48 -3.38 11.06 16.40
CA ARG A 48 -3.20 10.03 17.45
C ARG A 48 -3.83 10.36 18.80
N ALA A 49 -3.86 11.62 19.18
CA ALA A 49 -4.46 12.05 20.45
C ALA A 49 -6.00 11.97 20.44
N GLN A 50 -6.61 11.84 19.27
CA GLN A 50 -8.06 11.78 19.08
C GLN A 50 -8.56 10.32 18.93
N PHE A 51 -7.65 9.36 18.69
CA PHE A 51 -8.00 7.96 18.54
C PHE A 51 -8.51 7.35 19.84
N SER A 52 -9.69 6.78 19.80
CA SER A 52 -10.36 6.13 20.92
C SER A 52 -10.96 4.76 20.60
N GLY A 53 -10.93 4.37 19.30
CA GLY A 53 -11.38 3.08 18.79
C GLY A 53 -10.22 2.11 18.59
N GLY A 54 -10.14 1.50 17.40
CA GLY A 54 -9.14 0.49 17.09
C GLY A 54 -7.73 1.02 17.01
N LEU A 55 -7.52 2.19 16.38
CA LEU A 55 -6.21 2.85 16.39
C LEU A 55 -5.82 3.27 17.80
N GLY A 56 -6.78 3.81 18.57
CA GLY A 56 -6.58 4.14 19.99
C GLY A 56 -6.14 2.91 20.80
N ARG A 57 -6.75 1.74 20.57
CA ARG A 57 -6.34 0.48 21.20
C ARG A 57 -4.91 0.08 20.79
N LEU A 58 -4.55 0.20 19.53
CA LEU A 58 -3.19 -0.13 19.06
C LEU A 58 -2.12 0.76 19.64
N THR A 59 -2.43 2.02 20.00
CA THR A 59 -1.48 2.91 20.67
C THR A 59 -1.11 2.46 22.10
N GLN A 60 -1.83 1.50 22.67
CA GLN A 60 -1.47 0.88 23.96
C GLN A 60 -0.40 -0.21 23.82
N GLY A 61 -0.10 -0.62 22.59
CA GLY A 61 0.95 -1.59 22.27
C GLY A 61 2.31 -0.93 21.98
N ALA A 62 3.12 -1.61 21.16
CA ALA A 62 4.38 -1.06 20.67
C ALA A 62 4.11 -0.10 19.49
N VAL A 63 4.51 1.16 19.65
CA VAL A 63 4.31 2.21 18.65
C VAL A 63 5.65 2.68 18.10
N PHE A 64 5.79 2.65 16.79
CA PHE A 64 6.92 3.18 16.02
C PHE A 64 6.45 4.41 15.24
N PRO A 65 6.49 5.62 15.81
CA PRO A 65 5.85 6.80 15.22
C PRO A 65 6.58 7.36 13.99
N ARG A 66 7.73 6.80 13.66
CA ARG A 66 8.54 7.17 12.49
C ARG A 66 8.82 5.93 11.67
N GLY A 67 8.02 5.70 10.64
CA GLY A 67 8.28 4.73 9.60
C GLY A 67 8.99 5.40 8.42
N TYR A 68 9.92 4.69 7.80
CA TYR A 68 10.62 5.17 6.61
C TYR A 68 10.68 4.09 5.53
N GLN A 69 10.21 4.43 4.33
CA GLN A 69 10.36 3.57 3.16
C GLN A 69 11.71 3.86 2.49
N SER A 70 12.59 2.87 2.50
CA SER A 70 13.97 3.01 2.02
C SER A 70 14.14 2.74 0.52
N HIS A 71 13.11 2.89 -0.29
CA HIS A 71 13.13 2.68 -1.73
C HIS A 71 12.56 3.89 -2.48
N ALA A 72 12.92 4.06 -3.75
CA ALA A 72 12.64 5.27 -4.51
C ALA A 72 11.15 5.42 -4.88
N ALA A 73 10.48 4.37 -5.33
CA ALA A 73 9.07 4.41 -5.67
C ALA A 73 8.22 4.07 -4.44
N THR A 74 7.82 5.09 -3.67
CA THR A 74 6.94 4.97 -2.51
C THR A 74 5.48 4.91 -2.98
N GLU A 75 5.10 3.76 -3.50
CA GLU A 75 3.81 3.47 -4.13
C GLU A 75 3.21 2.17 -3.58
N THR A 76 1.93 1.94 -3.86
CA THR A 76 1.17 0.79 -3.34
C THR A 76 1.85 -0.55 -3.56
N CYS A 77 2.29 -0.88 -4.79
CA CYS A 77 2.86 -2.20 -5.07
C CYS A 77 4.18 -2.46 -4.35
N PRO A 78 5.20 -1.58 -4.45
CA PRO A 78 6.45 -1.75 -3.71
C PRO A 78 6.23 -1.82 -2.20
N GLY A 79 5.41 -0.92 -1.65
CA GLY A 79 5.10 -0.87 -0.22
C GLY A 79 4.47 -2.16 0.28
N HIS A 80 3.35 -2.59 -0.32
CA HIS A 80 2.67 -3.83 0.07
C HIS A 80 3.54 -5.07 -0.12
N SER A 81 4.36 -5.12 -1.20
CA SER A 81 5.29 -6.23 -1.40
C SER A 81 6.35 -6.33 -0.30
N THR A 82 6.73 -5.19 0.31
CA THR A 82 7.73 -5.12 1.37
C THR A 82 7.16 -5.59 2.71
N ILE A 83 5.90 -5.26 3.04
CA ILE A 83 5.29 -5.48 4.37
C ILE A 83 5.40 -6.95 4.81
N LEU A 84 4.96 -7.90 4.00
CA LEU A 84 4.95 -9.32 4.38
C LEU A 84 6.07 -10.17 3.77
N THR A 85 6.97 -9.58 2.99
CA THR A 85 8.18 -10.28 2.51
C THR A 85 9.42 -9.90 3.29
N GLY A 86 9.46 -8.69 3.89
CA GLY A 86 10.65 -8.09 4.47
C GLY A 86 11.73 -7.75 3.41
N GLY A 87 11.37 -7.79 2.11
CA GLY A 87 12.28 -7.57 1.00
C GLY A 87 12.11 -6.19 0.38
N ARG A 88 13.21 -5.53 0.01
CA ARG A 88 13.17 -4.29 -0.79
C ARG A 88 12.76 -4.59 -2.24
N PRO A 89 12.27 -3.59 -3.01
CA PRO A 89 11.82 -3.74 -4.39
C PRO A 89 12.81 -4.47 -5.32
N ALA A 90 14.10 -4.18 -5.21
CA ALA A 90 15.14 -4.88 -5.97
C ALA A 90 15.17 -6.40 -5.73
N ARG A 91 14.73 -6.85 -4.55
CA ARG A 91 14.65 -8.27 -4.18
C ARG A 91 13.29 -8.87 -4.46
N THR A 92 12.21 -8.12 -4.18
CA THR A 92 10.84 -8.58 -4.44
C THR A 92 10.51 -8.64 -5.91
N GLY A 93 11.18 -7.84 -6.76
CA GLY A 93 10.88 -7.65 -8.17
C GLY A 93 9.79 -6.62 -8.44
N ILE A 94 9.22 -6.02 -7.39
CA ILE A 94 8.12 -5.06 -7.48
C ILE A 94 8.70 -3.64 -7.30
N ILE A 95 9.14 -3.04 -8.39
CA ILE A 95 9.89 -1.78 -8.37
C ILE A 95 9.01 -0.53 -8.40
N ALA A 96 7.78 -0.64 -8.88
CA ALA A 96 6.79 0.44 -8.97
C ALA A 96 5.38 -0.17 -9.12
N ASN A 97 4.32 0.65 -9.10
CA ASN A 97 2.97 0.21 -9.51
C ASN A 97 2.95 -0.20 -10.98
N ARG A 98 3.78 0.45 -11.78
CA ARG A 98 3.94 0.19 -13.21
C ARG A 98 5.36 0.53 -13.65
N TRP A 99 5.93 -0.32 -14.49
CA TRP A 99 7.22 -0.06 -15.16
C TRP A 99 7.07 -0.31 -16.67
N PHE A 100 8.12 -0.08 -17.44
CA PHE A 100 8.08 -0.29 -18.87
C PHE A 100 9.06 -1.39 -19.30
N ASP A 101 8.54 -2.40 -19.97
CA ASP A 101 9.36 -3.33 -20.75
C ASP A 101 9.20 -2.97 -22.23
N VAL A 102 10.16 -2.21 -22.74
CA VAL A 102 10.16 -1.74 -24.13
C VAL A 102 10.28 -2.88 -25.16
N HIS A 103 10.65 -4.07 -24.72
CA HIS A 103 10.76 -5.28 -25.56
C HIS A 103 9.47 -6.11 -25.63
N GLN A 104 8.43 -5.71 -24.88
CA GLN A 104 7.12 -6.34 -24.98
C GLN A 104 6.61 -6.35 -26.41
N LYS A 105 5.99 -7.48 -26.83
CA LYS A 105 5.43 -7.64 -28.17
C LYS A 105 4.13 -6.83 -28.36
N ARG A 106 3.40 -6.57 -27.28
CA ARG A 106 2.18 -5.75 -27.32
C ARG A 106 2.51 -4.27 -27.55
N ASP A 107 1.57 -3.50 -28.11
CA ASP A 107 1.76 -2.07 -28.38
C ASP A 107 1.96 -1.25 -27.10
N TYR A 108 1.21 -1.56 -26.07
CA TYR A 108 1.37 -0.96 -24.76
C TYR A 108 2.59 -1.58 -24.03
N LYS A 109 3.61 -0.76 -23.79
CA LYS A 109 4.89 -1.23 -23.19
C LYS A 109 4.90 -1.20 -21.66
N GLY A 110 3.88 -0.64 -21.04
CA GLY A 110 3.77 -0.63 -19.57
C GLY A 110 3.42 -2.02 -19.04
N VAL A 111 4.03 -2.39 -17.93
CA VAL A 111 3.77 -3.61 -17.15
C VAL A 111 3.21 -3.19 -15.82
N TYR A 112 2.03 -3.69 -15.47
CA TYR A 112 1.42 -3.46 -14.17
C TYR A 112 1.93 -4.50 -13.15
N CYS A 113 2.22 -4.08 -11.93
CA CYS A 113 2.83 -4.95 -10.93
C CYS A 113 2.03 -6.22 -10.61
N ALA A 114 0.72 -6.18 -10.76
CA ALA A 114 -0.20 -7.28 -10.50
C ALA A 114 -0.85 -7.85 -11.77
N GLU A 115 -0.16 -7.82 -12.91
CA GLU A 115 -0.61 -8.50 -14.14
C GLU A 115 0.29 -9.68 -14.51
N ASP A 116 -0.17 -10.50 -15.43
CA ASP A 116 0.65 -11.43 -16.20
C ASP A 116 0.65 -10.99 -17.67
N GLU A 117 1.66 -10.21 -18.06
CA GLU A 117 1.80 -9.67 -19.42
C GLU A 117 2.05 -10.75 -20.49
N ARG A 118 2.36 -11.98 -20.08
CA ARG A 118 2.53 -13.13 -20.97
C ARG A 118 1.18 -13.64 -21.48
N VAL A 119 0.11 -13.38 -20.75
CA VAL A 119 -1.25 -13.60 -21.20
C VAL A 119 -1.58 -12.52 -22.21
N ASN A 120 -1.50 -12.86 -23.49
CA ASN A 120 -1.59 -11.93 -24.60
C ASN A 120 -2.95 -11.22 -24.63
N ARG A 121 -3.00 -10.01 -24.09
CA ARG A 121 -4.12 -9.09 -24.22
C ARG A 121 -3.66 -7.83 -24.94
N PRO A 122 -4.33 -7.48 -26.02
CA PRO A 122 -3.75 -6.53 -26.96
C PRO A 122 -3.86 -5.06 -26.58
N THR A 123 -4.65 -4.66 -25.57
CA THR A 123 -5.28 -3.37 -25.79
C THR A 123 -5.15 -2.29 -24.75
N GLY A 124 -4.58 -2.46 -23.59
CA GLY A 124 -4.57 -1.26 -22.79
C GLY A 124 -4.13 -1.35 -21.35
N LYS A 125 -4.04 -0.18 -20.77
CA LYS A 125 -3.60 0.06 -19.40
C LYS A 125 -4.38 -0.74 -18.36
N ASP A 126 -5.67 -0.99 -18.61
CA ASP A 126 -6.60 -1.55 -17.63
C ASP A 126 -7.19 -2.91 -18.09
N ASP A 127 -6.66 -3.50 -19.16
CA ASP A 127 -7.09 -4.81 -19.65
C ASP A 127 -6.02 -5.87 -19.36
N TYR A 128 -6.04 -6.38 -18.12
CA TYR A 128 -5.11 -7.38 -17.64
C TYR A 128 -5.82 -8.43 -16.78
N ASP A 129 -5.21 -9.61 -16.70
CA ASP A 129 -5.56 -10.60 -15.69
C ASP A 129 -4.69 -10.41 -14.45
N VAL A 130 -5.34 -10.30 -13.30
CA VAL A 130 -4.64 -10.11 -12.02
C VAL A 130 -3.76 -11.32 -11.71
N SER A 131 -2.51 -11.07 -11.38
CA SER A 131 -1.51 -12.10 -11.10
C SER A 131 -0.44 -11.63 -10.13
N GLY A 132 0.08 -12.54 -9.31
CA GLY A 132 1.24 -12.30 -8.44
C GLY A 132 2.58 -12.73 -9.06
N VAL A 133 2.66 -12.95 -10.37
CA VAL A 133 3.83 -13.54 -11.05
C VAL A 133 5.11 -12.72 -10.90
N HIS A 134 4.98 -11.41 -10.71
CA HIS A 134 6.11 -10.51 -10.54
C HIS A 134 6.71 -10.54 -9.13
N LEU A 135 5.98 -11.01 -8.12
CA LEU A 135 6.51 -11.16 -6.78
C LEU A 135 7.47 -12.35 -6.70
N LYS A 136 8.77 -12.07 -6.65
CA LYS A 136 9.85 -13.07 -6.78
C LYS A 136 10.28 -13.71 -5.48
N VAL A 137 9.74 -13.28 -4.35
CA VAL A 137 10.09 -13.79 -3.02
C VAL A 137 8.84 -14.22 -2.25
N PRO A 138 8.95 -15.23 -1.38
CA PRO A 138 7.82 -15.69 -0.60
C PRO A 138 7.42 -14.67 0.46
N THR A 139 6.11 -14.52 0.68
CA THR A 139 5.53 -13.77 1.79
C THR A 139 5.63 -14.53 3.11
N LEU A 140 5.29 -13.87 4.22
CA LEU A 140 5.11 -14.52 5.53
C LEU A 140 4.09 -15.67 5.41
N GLY A 141 2.97 -15.45 4.73
CA GLY A 141 1.95 -16.48 4.50
C GLY A 141 2.48 -17.68 3.74
N ASP A 142 3.28 -17.47 2.69
CA ASP A 142 3.92 -18.56 1.95
C ASP A 142 4.86 -19.38 2.85
N ARG A 143 5.61 -18.72 3.75
CA ARG A 143 6.51 -19.37 4.70
C ARG A 143 5.74 -20.13 5.78
N MET A 144 4.65 -19.55 6.31
CA MET A 144 3.78 -20.20 7.27
C MET A 144 3.20 -21.49 6.69
N LYS A 145 2.69 -21.46 5.46
CA LYS A 145 2.18 -22.65 4.77
C LYS A 145 3.27 -23.67 4.43
N ALA A 146 4.50 -23.23 4.20
CA ALA A 146 5.63 -24.15 4.02
C ALA A 146 6.00 -24.88 5.32
N ALA A 147 5.90 -24.18 6.46
CA ALA A 147 6.17 -24.76 7.78
C ALA A 147 5.00 -25.61 8.30
N ASN A 148 3.78 -25.16 8.07
CA ASN A 148 2.56 -25.87 8.44
C ASN A 148 1.48 -25.68 7.34
N PRO A 149 1.26 -26.68 6.48
CA PRO A 149 0.27 -26.60 5.40
C PRO A 149 -1.17 -26.40 5.87
N ALA A 150 -1.49 -26.69 7.15
CA ALA A 150 -2.80 -26.49 7.74
C ALA A 150 -3.08 -24.99 8.06
N SER A 151 -2.04 -24.16 8.20
CA SER A 151 -2.22 -22.71 8.38
C SER A 151 -3.02 -22.14 7.22
N ARG A 152 -3.98 -21.26 7.53
CA ARG A 152 -4.79 -20.55 6.53
C ARG A 152 -4.23 -19.16 6.33
N VAL A 153 -4.15 -18.75 5.08
CA VAL A 153 -3.64 -17.44 4.67
C VAL A 153 -4.67 -16.78 3.79
N VAL A 154 -5.18 -15.63 4.25
CA VAL A 154 -6.19 -14.86 3.54
C VAL A 154 -5.71 -13.42 3.40
N ALA A 155 -5.84 -12.85 2.20
CA ALA A 155 -5.53 -11.46 1.93
C ALA A 155 -6.70 -10.75 1.24
N LEU A 156 -6.98 -9.51 1.64
CA LEU A 156 -8.07 -8.73 1.06
C LEU A 156 -7.75 -7.24 1.04
N SER A 157 -8.29 -6.53 0.04
CA SER A 157 -8.07 -5.09 -0.13
C SER A 157 -9.13 -4.43 -1.01
N GLY A 158 -9.19 -3.10 -0.94
CA GLY A 158 -9.85 -2.27 -1.94
C GLY A 158 -9.11 -2.22 -3.29
N LYS A 159 -7.84 -2.67 -3.34
CA LYS A 159 -6.99 -2.70 -4.54
C LYS A 159 -6.47 -4.12 -4.79
N ASP A 160 -6.53 -4.58 -6.05
CA ASP A 160 -6.02 -5.90 -6.46
C ASP A 160 -4.54 -6.09 -6.09
N ARG A 161 -3.70 -5.13 -6.47
CA ARG A 161 -2.26 -5.15 -6.21
C ARG A 161 -1.90 -5.29 -4.73
N ALA A 162 -2.64 -4.63 -3.86
CA ALA A 162 -2.39 -4.69 -2.43
C ALA A 162 -2.71 -6.10 -1.87
N ALA A 163 -3.87 -6.66 -2.21
CA ALA A 163 -4.26 -8.01 -1.82
C ALA A 163 -3.27 -9.07 -2.34
N VAL A 164 -2.87 -8.95 -3.61
CA VAL A 164 -1.93 -9.89 -4.26
C VAL A 164 -0.55 -9.85 -3.61
N MET A 165 0.00 -8.66 -3.37
CA MET A 165 1.34 -8.49 -2.79
C MET A 165 1.43 -8.96 -1.34
N MET A 166 0.36 -8.81 -0.56
CA MET A 166 0.29 -9.33 0.81
C MET A 166 -0.02 -10.83 0.87
N GLY A 167 -0.85 -11.34 -0.05
CA GLY A 167 -1.27 -12.74 -0.07
C GLY A 167 -0.16 -13.70 -0.43
N GLY A 168 0.66 -13.36 -1.40
CA GLY A 168 1.68 -14.27 -1.94
C GLY A 168 1.09 -15.38 -2.82
N ALA A 169 1.91 -16.40 -3.06
CA ALA A 169 1.60 -17.47 -4.03
C ALA A 169 0.75 -18.62 -3.45
N LYS A 170 0.72 -18.78 -2.12
CA LYS A 170 0.10 -19.93 -1.44
C LYS A 170 -1.12 -19.57 -0.60
N ALA A 171 -1.63 -18.35 -0.71
CA ALA A 171 -2.81 -17.92 0.02
C ALA A 171 -4.04 -18.79 -0.31
N ASP A 172 -4.87 -19.09 0.70
CA ASP A 172 -6.13 -19.82 0.55
C ASP A 172 -7.25 -18.94 -0.02
N GLY A 173 -7.11 -17.62 0.13
CA GLY A 173 -8.01 -16.62 -0.44
C GLY A 173 -7.31 -15.28 -0.65
N VAL A 174 -7.49 -14.71 -1.86
CA VAL A 174 -7.04 -13.36 -2.19
C VAL A 174 -8.21 -12.62 -2.81
N TRP A 175 -8.65 -11.52 -2.18
CA TRP A 175 -9.86 -10.81 -2.54
C TRP A 175 -9.60 -9.32 -2.73
N TRP A 176 -10.18 -8.73 -3.76
CA TRP A 176 -10.06 -7.29 -4.01
C TRP A 176 -11.36 -6.69 -4.54
N TRP A 177 -11.55 -5.41 -4.27
CA TRP A 177 -12.72 -4.68 -4.74
C TRP A 177 -12.66 -4.42 -6.25
N SER A 178 -13.79 -4.59 -6.91
CA SER A 178 -14.00 -4.30 -8.32
C SER A 178 -15.32 -3.53 -8.52
N LYS A 179 -15.61 -3.13 -9.75
CA LYS A 179 -16.90 -2.51 -10.08
C LYS A 179 -18.12 -3.39 -9.76
N GLN A 180 -17.93 -4.68 -9.60
CA GLN A 180 -18.98 -5.68 -9.36
C GLN A 180 -18.93 -6.27 -7.93
N GLY A 181 -18.24 -5.61 -7.01
CA GLY A 181 -17.99 -6.09 -5.66
C GLY A 181 -16.63 -6.79 -5.53
N PHE A 182 -16.38 -7.43 -4.39
CA PHE A 182 -15.17 -8.19 -4.17
C PHE A 182 -15.09 -9.38 -5.11
N THR A 183 -13.92 -9.57 -5.67
CA THR A 183 -13.60 -10.64 -6.63
C THR A 183 -12.26 -11.28 -6.28
N THR A 184 -11.89 -12.35 -6.99
CA THR A 184 -10.65 -13.11 -6.82
C THR A 184 -10.14 -13.61 -8.16
N TYR A 185 -9.02 -14.32 -8.15
CA TYR A 185 -8.51 -15.01 -9.34
C TYR A 185 -9.58 -15.89 -10.00
N GLY A 186 -9.68 -15.83 -11.32
CA GLY A 186 -10.68 -16.59 -12.07
C GLY A 186 -12.13 -16.14 -11.82
N ARG A 187 -12.34 -15.05 -11.06
CA ARG A 187 -13.63 -14.37 -10.82
C ARG A 187 -14.72 -15.26 -10.22
N ARG A 188 -14.38 -16.36 -9.56
CA ARG A 188 -15.34 -17.19 -8.83
C ARG A 188 -15.53 -16.64 -7.43
N VAL A 189 -16.75 -16.25 -7.11
CA VAL A 189 -17.14 -15.69 -5.82
C VAL A 189 -17.87 -16.75 -5.00
N SER A 190 -17.42 -16.98 -3.77
CA SER A 190 -18.14 -17.90 -2.85
C SER A 190 -19.48 -17.31 -2.39
N PRO A 191 -20.44 -18.14 -1.92
CA PRO A 191 -21.72 -17.61 -1.38
C PRO A 191 -21.53 -16.60 -0.26
N ASP A 192 -20.53 -16.78 0.60
CA ASP A 192 -20.22 -15.86 1.69
C ASP A 192 -19.79 -14.49 1.18
N VAL A 193 -18.87 -14.46 0.21
CA VAL A 193 -18.43 -13.22 -0.42
C VAL A 193 -19.56 -12.59 -1.25
N ALA A 194 -20.41 -13.38 -1.89
CA ALA A 194 -21.59 -12.87 -2.60
C ALA A 194 -22.54 -12.13 -1.67
N THR A 195 -22.72 -12.62 -0.43
CA THR A 195 -23.54 -11.93 0.59
C THR A 195 -22.96 -10.57 0.96
N VAL A 196 -21.64 -10.49 1.18
CA VAL A 196 -20.94 -9.21 1.45
C VAL A 196 -21.07 -8.28 0.24
N ASN A 197 -20.88 -8.80 -0.97
CA ASN A 197 -21.03 -8.02 -2.20
C ASN A 197 -22.43 -7.42 -2.34
N ALA A 198 -23.48 -8.17 -2.01
CA ALA A 198 -24.84 -7.65 -2.02
C ALA A 198 -25.01 -6.43 -1.09
N SER A 199 -24.43 -6.49 0.12
CA SER A 199 -24.45 -5.39 1.08
C SER A 199 -23.62 -4.19 0.61
N ALA A 200 -22.38 -4.42 0.15
CA ALA A 200 -21.49 -3.37 -0.31
C ALA A 200 -22.01 -2.67 -1.60
N LEU A 201 -22.56 -3.44 -2.53
CA LEU A 201 -23.20 -2.90 -3.74
C LEU A 201 -24.50 -2.15 -3.43
N ALA A 202 -25.24 -2.56 -2.42
CA ALA A 202 -26.39 -1.79 -1.93
C ALA A 202 -25.96 -0.44 -1.37
N MET A 203 -24.86 -0.38 -0.60
CA MET A 203 -24.28 0.89 -0.14
C MET A 203 -23.85 1.78 -1.32
N LEU A 204 -23.20 1.21 -2.32
CA LEU A 204 -22.83 1.94 -3.55
C LEU A 204 -24.07 2.44 -4.31
N GLY A 205 -25.14 1.66 -4.34
CA GLY A 205 -26.40 1.94 -5.05
C GLY A 205 -27.29 2.98 -4.39
N MET A 206 -26.89 3.56 -3.26
CA MET A 206 -27.64 4.60 -2.55
C MET A 206 -26.95 5.96 -2.67
N ASP A 207 -27.76 7.04 -2.70
CA ASP A 207 -27.26 8.39 -2.49
C ASP A 207 -26.64 8.49 -1.09
N GLN A 208 -25.46 9.06 -1.00
CA GLN A 208 -24.79 9.39 0.26
C GLN A 208 -24.87 10.91 0.48
N PRO A 209 -25.59 11.40 1.48
CA PRO A 209 -25.47 12.80 1.87
C PRO A 209 -24.09 13.09 2.47
N GLY A 210 -23.72 14.38 2.56
CA GLY A 210 -22.49 14.75 3.25
C GLY A 210 -22.45 14.17 4.67
N MET A 211 -21.35 13.52 5.01
CA MET A 211 -21.17 12.92 6.34
C MET A 211 -21.10 14.00 7.42
N PRO A 212 -21.54 13.69 8.65
CA PRO A 212 -21.38 14.61 9.78
C PRO A 212 -19.89 14.98 9.97
N LEU A 213 -19.64 16.24 10.27
CA LEU A 213 -18.30 16.72 10.61
C LEU A 213 -18.04 16.45 12.10
N PRO A 214 -17.07 15.61 12.44
CA PRO A 214 -16.64 15.48 13.84
C PRO A 214 -16.17 16.84 14.38
N PRO A 215 -16.48 17.21 15.63
CA PRO A 215 -16.05 18.51 16.19
C PRO A 215 -14.54 18.76 16.07
N ALA A 216 -13.73 17.73 16.21
CA ALA A 216 -12.28 17.82 16.04
C ALA A 216 -11.84 18.20 14.63
N CYS A 217 -12.68 17.96 13.61
CA CYS A 217 -12.40 18.27 12.20
C CYS A 217 -12.81 19.68 11.78
N ALA A 218 -13.39 20.49 12.69
CA ALA A 218 -13.92 21.82 12.34
C ALA A 218 -12.87 22.77 11.76
N ALA A 219 -11.62 22.67 12.20
CA ALA A 219 -10.52 23.49 11.69
C ALA A 219 -10.13 23.16 10.24
N HIS A 220 -10.48 21.98 9.74
CA HIS A 220 -10.18 21.50 8.39
C HIS A 220 -11.33 21.73 7.39
N ASP A 221 -12.49 22.26 7.83
CA ASP A 221 -13.72 22.36 7.02
C ASP A 221 -13.69 23.58 6.09
N TYR A 222 -12.76 23.61 5.19
CA TYR A 222 -12.67 24.60 4.12
C TYR A 222 -12.23 23.97 2.78
N PRO A 223 -12.83 24.40 1.64
CA PRO A 223 -12.45 23.89 0.33
C PRO A 223 -11.15 24.53 -0.14
N VAL A 224 -10.47 23.83 -1.05
CA VAL A 224 -9.27 24.34 -1.72
C VAL A 224 -9.63 24.72 -3.15
N ALA A 225 -9.25 25.93 -3.54
CA ALA A 225 -9.39 26.40 -4.91
C ALA A 225 -8.24 25.82 -5.77
N LEU A 226 -8.61 25.09 -6.81
CA LEU A 226 -7.69 24.64 -7.85
C LEU A 226 -7.75 25.59 -9.05
N ALA A 227 -6.90 25.39 -10.05
CA ALA A 227 -6.99 26.09 -11.31
C ALA A 227 -8.39 26.00 -11.95
N HIS A 228 -8.79 27.01 -12.67
CA HIS A 228 -10.10 27.12 -13.35
C HIS A 228 -11.31 27.13 -12.39
N ASP A 229 -11.20 27.79 -11.24
CA ASP A 229 -12.26 27.97 -10.24
C ASP A 229 -12.86 26.65 -9.69
N LYS A 230 -12.18 25.54 -9.89
CA LYS A 230 -12.59 24.25 -9.35
C LYS A 230 -12.27 24.19 -7.86
N LEU A 231 -13.28 23.89 -7.05
CA LEU A 231 -13.10 23.62 -5.61
C LEU A 231 -12.93 22.13 -5.35
N VAL A 232 -12.09 21.79 -4.39
CA VAL A 232 -11.89 20.43 -3.89
C VAL A 232 -12.07 20.43 -2.37
N GLY A 233 -12.81 19.43 -1.89
CA GLY A 233 -13.11 19.24 -0.46
C GLY A 233 -14.39 19.90 -0.02
N THR A 234 -14.76 19.63 1.16
CA THR A 234 -15.90 19.82 2.03
C THR A 234 -17.26 19.41 1.49
N GLY A 235 -17.26 18.55 0.47
CA GLY A 235 -18.44 17.77 0.14
C GLY A 235 -18.69 16.63 1.14
N ARG A 236 -17.74 16.42 2.05
CA ARG A 236 -17.84 15.43 3.12
C ARG A 236 -18.36 14.08 2.61
N PHE A 237 -17.81 13.63 1.49
CA PHE A 237 -18.17 12.38 0.82
C PHE A 237 -19.61 12.30 0.29
N ALA A 238 -20.28 13.43 0.07
CA ALA A 238 -21.57 13.41 -0.64
C ALA A 238 -21.37 12.80 -2.04
N ARG A 239 -22.23 11.84 -2.40
CA ARG A 239 -22.20 11.18 -3.70
C ARG A 239 -23.58 10.73 -4.15
N LYS A 240 -23.76 10.55 -5.44
CA LYS A 240 -24.93 9.94 -6.02
C LYS A 240 -24.81 8.42 -6.07
N ALA A 241 -25.96 7.77 -6.11
CA ALA A 241 -26.06 6.33 -6.30
C ALA A 241 -25.26 5.87 -7.51
N GLY A 242 -24.45 4.81 -7.33
CA GLY A 242 -23.65 4.19 -8.39
C GLY A 242 -22.33 4.88 -8.73
N GLU A 243 -21.99 5.99 -8.09
CA GLU A 243 -20.70 6.68 -8.30
C GLU A 243 -19.56 5.91 -7.62
N ALA A 244 -18.92 5.02 -8.39
CA ALA A 244 -17.88 4.14 -7.86
C ALA A 244 -16.60 4.87 -7.41
N SER A 245 -16.14 5.90 -8.14
CA SER A 245 -14.93 6.63 -7.75
C SER A 245 -15.11 7.41 -6.43
N PRO A 246 -16.21 8.17 -6.22
CA PRO A 246 -16.50 8.75 -4.91
C PRO A 246 -16.73 7.72 -3.79
N PHE A 247 -17.28 6.54 -4.09
CA PHE A 247 -17.38 5.45 -3.12
C PHE A 247 -15.99 4.97 -2.68
N ASN A 248 -15.09 4.74 -3.62
CA ASN A 248 -13.72 4.32 -3.32
C ASN A 248 -12.95 5.39 -2.51
N ALA A 249 -13.17 6.67 -2.82
CA ALA A 249 -12.59 7.79 -2.10
C ALA A 249 -13.45 8.22 -0.89
N SER A 250 -13.93 7.25 -0.12
CA SER A 250 -14.72 7.49 1.10
C SER A 250 -14.52 6.37 2.13
N PRO A 251 -14.88 6.59 3.40
CA PRO A 251 -14.82 5.56 4.45
C PRO A 251 -15.60 4.28 4.12
N ALA A 252 -16.55 4.35 3.18
CA ALA A 252 -17.39 3.21 2.80
C ALA A 252 -16.59 2.04 2.21
N LEU A 253 -15.49 2.30 1.51
CA LEU A 253 -14.65 1.24 0.95
C LEU A 253 -13.96 0.43 2.05
N ASP A 254 -13.42 1.10 3.06
CA ASP A 254 -12.77 0.41 4.19
C ASP A 254 -13.81 -0.34 5.03
N ALA A 255 -15.00 0.23 5.23
CA ALA A 255 -16.10 -0.46 5.90
C ALA A 255 -16.50 -1.73 5.14
N ALA A 256 -16.64 -1.68 3.81
CA ALA A 256 -16.90 -2.85 2.99
C ALA A 256 -15.77 -3.90 3.07
N THR A 257 -14.52 -3.44 3.11
CA THR A 257 -13.35 -4.33 3.24
C THR A 257 -13.35 -5.04 4.60
N LEU A 258 -13.65 -4.35 5.69
CA LEU A 258 -13.73 -4.96 7.02
C LEU A 258 -14.95 -5.89 7.15
N MET A 259 -16.11 -5.58 6.52
CA MET A 259 -17.22 -6.53 6.44
C MET A 259 -16.82 -7.85 5.78
N LEU A 260 -15.97 -7.79 4.74
CA LEU A 260 -15.45 -9.00 4.11
C LEU A 260 -14.47 -9.72 5.04
N ALA A 261 -13.63 -9.01 5.76
CA ALA A 261 -12.72 -9.60 6.74
C ALA A 261 -13.48 -10.38 7.82
N ASP A 262 -14.49 -9.77 8.45
CA ASP A 262 -15.34 -10.41 9.45
C ASP A 262 -16.01 -11.68 8.89
N LYS A 263 -16.57 -11.58 7.68
CA LYS A 263 -17.23 -12.72 7.04
C LYS A 263 -16.27 -13.87 6.76
N LEU A 264 -15.04 -13.59 6.35
CA LEU A 264 -14.03 -14.62 6.09
C LEU A 264 -13.47 -15.22 7.38
N ILE A 265 -13.33 -14.43 8.47
CA ILE A 265 -13.01 -14.96 9.80
C ILE A 265 -14.03 -16.01 10.20
N ASP A 266 -15.33 -15.68 10.09
CA ASP A 266 -16.43 -16.55 10.51
C ASP A 266 -16.52 -17.81 9.64
N SER A 267 -16.54 -17.64 8.32
CA SER A 267 -16.77 -18.75 7.39
C SER A 267 -15.58 -19.70 7.28
N MET A 268 -14.37 -19.17 7.34
CA MET A 268 -13.14 -19.96 7.29
C MET A 268 -12.63 -20.38 8.67
N LYS A 269 -13.27 -19.94 9.77
CA LYS A 269 -12.84 -20.21 11.15
C LYS A 269 -11.39 -19.81 11.41
N LEU A 270 -10.99 -18.63 10.93
CA LEU A 270 -9.62 -18.14 11.10
C LEU A 270 -9.32 -17.93 12.60
N GLY A 271 -8.14 -18.38 13.03
CA GLY A 271 -7.71 -18.29 14.43
C GLY A 271 -8.46 -19.21 15.41
N GLN A 272 -9.38 -20.06 14.93
CA GLN A 272 -10.20 -20.95 15.77
C GLN A 272 -9.72 -22.41 15.71
N GLN A 273 -8.60 -22.66 15.08
CA GLN A 273 -7.96 -24.00 14.98
C GLN A 273 -6.67 -24.05 15.81
N SER A 274 -6.00 -25.19 15.80
CA SER A 274 -4.76 -25.37 16.58
C SER A 274 -3.52 -24.68 15.99
N GLN A 275 -3.51 -24.42 14.69
CA GLN A 275 -2.43 -23.72 13.98
C GLN A 275 -2.63 -22.20 14.03
N THR A 276 -1.54 -21.46 13.78
CA THR A 276 -1.60 -20.03 13.55
C THR A 276 -2.05 -19.76 12.11
N ASP A 277 -3.06 -18.93 11.94
CA ASP A 277 -3.55 -18.41 10.65
C ASP A 277 -3.06 -16.98 10.41
N LEU A 278 -3.07 -16.51 9.16
CA LEU A 278 -2.74 -15.15 8.76
C LEU A 278 -3.91 -14.51 8.01
N LEU A 279 -4.34 -13.35 8.50
CA LEU A 279 -5.27 -12.46 7.83
C LEU A 279 -4.56 -11.16 7.49
N ALA A 280 -4.36 -10.90 6.21
CA ALA A 280 -3.74 -9.69 5.68
C ALA A 280 -4.82 -8.78 5.09
N ILE A 281 -4.96 -7.58 5.64
CA ILE A 281 -5.98 -6.60 5.25
C ILE A 281 -5.26 -5.35 4.76
N SER A 282 -5.63 -4.86 3.57
CA SER A 282 -5.22 -3.52 3.13
C SER A 282 -6.45 -2.63 2.99
N LEU A 283 -6.50 -1.57 3.79
CA LEU A 283 -7.54 -0.55 3.79
C LEU A 283 -7.13 0.57 2.84
N SER A 284 -7.87 0.74 1.77
CA SER A 284 -7.45 1.53 0.61
C SER A 284 -8.07 2.93 0.56
N ALA A 285 -9.07 3.23 1.40
CA ALA A 285 -9.81 4.48 1.32
C ALA A 285 -8.92 5.71 1.59
N THR A 286 -8.00 5.63 2.56
CA THR A 286 -7.13 6.75 2.92
C THR A 286 -6.32 7.25 1.73
N ASP A 287 -5.78 6.35 0.91
CA ASP A 287 -5.04 6.70 -0.32
C ASP A 287 -5.94 7.36 -1.38
N TYR A 288 -7.10 6.78 -1.66
CA TYR A 288 -8.05 7.38 -2.60
C TYR A 288 -8.53 8.78 -2.15
N ILE A 289 -8.72 8.96 -0.85
CA ILE A 289 -9.09 10.25 -0.24
C ILE A 289 -7.93 11.24 -0.36
N GLY A 290 -6.71 10.84 0.00
CA GLY A 290 -5.51 11.66 -0.14
C GLY A 290 -5.29 12.15 -1.57
N HIS A 291 -5.45 11.25 -2.56
CA HIS A 291 -5.36 11.61 -3.98
C HIS A 291 -6.48 12.54 -4.45
N THR A 292 -7.67 12.45 -3.85
CA THR A 292 -8.84 13.23 -4.28
C THR A 292 -8.92 14.58 -3.58
N PHE A 293 -8.65 14.62 -2.28
CA PHE A 293 -8.92 15.78 -1.41
C PHE A 293 -7.67 16.35 -0.72
N GLY A 294 -6.52 15.64 -0.81
CA GLY A 294 -5.33 15.93 -0.02
C GLY A 294 -5.36 15.27 1.35
N THR A 295 -4.27 15.47 2.09
CA THR A 295 -4.07 14.80 3.40
C THR A 295 -4.51 15.64 4.60
N GLU A 296 -4.78 16.95 4.42
CA GLU A 296 -5.05 17.90 5.51
C GLU A 296 -6.47 18.52 5.46
N GLY A 297 -7.37 17.96 4.66
CA GLY A 297 -8.74 18.46 4.53
C GLY A 297 -9.74 17.79 5.48
N ALA A 298 -10.97 18.33 5.48
CA ALA A 298 -12.07 17.77 6.27
C ALA A 298 -12.32 16.28 5.95
N GLU A 299 -12.22 15.90 4.69
CA GLU A 299 -12.44 14.52 4.24
C GLU A 299 -11.41 13.57 4.85
N MET A 300 -10.13 13.96 4.91
CA MET A 300 -9.10 13.13 5.56
C MET A 300 -9.34 13.03 7.08
N CYS A 301 -9.66 14.15 7.73
CA CYS A 301 -9.98 14.13 9.15
C CYS A 301 -11.18 13.21 9.47
N ILE A 302 -12.25 13.29 8.67
CA ILE A 302 -13.40 12.40 8.78
C ILE A 302 -12.97 10.93 8.57
N GLN A 303 -12.13 10.66 7.56
CA GLN A 303 -11.61 9.32 7.31
C GLN A 303 -10.86 8.76 8.53
N MET A 304 -9.97 9.53 9.15
CA MET A 304 -9.22 9.09 10.33
C MET A 304 -10.14 8.72 11.49
N HIS A 305 -11.19 9.52 11.71
CA HIS A 305 -12.19 9.25 12.73
C HIS A 305 -12.98 7.94 12.45
N TYR A 306 -13.46 7.77 11.21
CA TYR A 306 -14.22 6.58 10.83
C TYR A 306 -13.35 5.31 10.76
N LEU A 307 -12.11 5.43 10.33
CA LEU A 307 -11.13 4.33 10.33
C LEU A 307 -10.90 3.81 11.75
N ASP A 308 -10.68 4.73 12.71
CA ASP A 308 -10.50 4.37 14.12
C ASP A 308 -11.71 3.61 14.67
N GLN A 309 -12.92 4.10 14.38
CA GLN A 309 -14.17 3.44 14.80
C GLN A 309 -14.36 2.08 14.13
N ALA A 310 -14.12 1.98 12.81
CA ALA A 310 -14.29 0.74 12.07
C ALA A 310 -13.34 -0.36 12.53
N LEU A 311 -12.08 -0.01 12.80
CA LEU A 311 -11.10 -0.92 13.40
C LEU A 311 -11.48 -1.32 14.82
N GLY A 312 -12.10 -0.41 15.59
CA GLY A 312 -12.65 -0.72 16.92
C GLY A 312 -13.74 -1.80 16.84
N GLY A 313 -14.65 -1.68 15.89
CA GLY A 313 -15.70 -2.68 15.63
C GLY A 313 -15.12 -4.04 15.20
N PHE A 314 -14.14 -4.02 14.31
CA PHE A 314 -13.44 -5.22 13.84
C PHE A 314 -12.72 -5.96 14.97
N PHE A 315 -12.00 -5.23 15.85
CA PHE A 315 -11.34 -5.86 17.00
C PHE A 315 -12.35 -6.38 18.03
N ALA A 316 -13.47 -5.69 18.23
CA ALA A 316 -14.53 -6.17 19.11
C ALA A 316 -15.17 -7.49 18.59
N HIS A 317 -15.25 -7.68 17.27
CA HIS A 317 -15.68 -8.94 16.68
C HIS A 317 -14.70 -10.09 16.99
N LEU A 318 -13.40 -9.87 16.83
CA LEU A 318 -12.37 -10.85 17.20
C LEU A 318 -12.40 -11.21 18.69
N ASP A 319 -12.57 -10.20 19.55
CA ASP A 319 -12.69 -10.38 21.01
C ASP A 319 -13.93 -11.22 21.37
N ALA A 320 -15.08 -10.95 20.72
CA ALA A 320 -16.33 -11.69 20.94
C ALA A 320 -16.23 -13.17 20.53
N LEU A 321 -15.37 -13.47 19.53
CA LEU A 321 -15.10 -14.86 19.14
C LEU A 321 -14.09 -15.56 20.06
N GLY A 322 -13.48 -14.85 21.02
CA GLY A 322 -12.48 -15.39 21.94
C GLY A 322 -11.19 -15.84 21.24
N ILE A 323 -10.86 -15.24 20.10
CA ILE A 323 -9.66 -15.57 19.34
C ILE A 323 -8.44 -14.96 20.03
N ASP A 324 -7.39 -15.77 20.23
CA ASP A 324 -6.08 -15.30 20.63
C ASP A 324 -5.35 -14.76 19.39
N TYR A 325 -5.18 -13.44 19.30
CA TYR A 325 -4.64 -12.79 18.11
C TYR A 325 -3.61 -11.70 18.43
N VAL A 326 -2.75 -11.45 17.47
CA VAL A 326 -1.84 -10.29 17.44
C VAL A 326 -2.14 -9.43 16.23
N VAL A 327 -2.08 -8.11 16.40
CA VAL A 327 -2.26 -7.14 15.31
C VAL A 327 -0.94 -6.43 15.04
N MET A 328 -0.58 -6.35 13.77
CA MET A 328 0.41 -5.44 13.23
C MET A 328 -0.30 -4.47 12.28
N LEU A 329 -0.17 -3.17 12.51
CA LEU A 329 -0.67 -2.15 11.59
C LEU A 329 0.49 -1.28 11.10
N THR A 330 0.54 -1.03 9.81
CA THR A 330 1.52 -0.16 9.16
C THR A 330 0.90 0.53 7.95
N ALA A 331 1.65 1.39 7.29
CA ALA A 331 1.34 1.90 5.95
C ALA A 331 2.27 1.27 4.91
N ASP A 332 1.86 1.27 3.67
CA ASP A 332 2.67 0.90 2.51
C ASP A 332 3.53 2.07 2.02
N HIS A 333 3.02 3.28 2.12
CA HIS A 333 3.71 4.55 1.89
C HIS A 333 2.98 5.68 2.61
N GLY A 334 3.54 6.88 2.58
CA GLY A 334 2.90 8.11 3.03
C GLY A 334 2.30 8.90 1.86
N GLY A 335 1.89 10.11 2.15
CA GLY A 335 1.39 11.08 1.20
C GLY A 335 1.69 12.50 1.67
N HIS A 336 1.43 13.45 0.81
CA HIS A 336 1.47 14.88 1.12
C HIS A 336 0.19 15.56 0.66
N ASP A 337 -0.05 16.74 1.17
CA ASP A 337 -1.26 17.49 0.85
C ASP A 337 -1.25 18.06 -0.58
N THR A 338 -2.40 18.60 -0.99
CA THR A 338 -2.49 19.32 -2.26
C THR A 338 -1.55 20.50 -2.25
N PRO A 339 -0.81 20.76 -3.35
CA PRO A 339 0.10 21.90 -3.41
C PRO A 339 -0.58 23.22 -3.12
N GLU A 340 -1.83 23.38 -3.53
CA GLU A 340 -2.60 24.61 -3.34
C GLU A 340 -2.89 24.89 -1.86
N ARG A 341 -3.21 23.85 -1.05
CA ARG A 341 -3.40 24.02 0.40
C ARG A 341 -2.06 24.24 1.09
N SER A 342 -1.04 23.48 0.69
CA SER A 342 0.31 23.66 1.20
C SER A 342 0.83 25.08 0.95
N ALA A 343 0.61 25.64 -0.25
CA ALA A 343 0.98 27.02 -0.59
C ALA A 343 0.22 28.05 0.26
N ALA A 344 -1.06 27.82 0.54
CA ALA A 344 -1.87 28.71 1.38
C ALA A 344 -1.46 28.67 2.86
N ASN A 345 -0.96 27.52 3.33
CA ASN A 345 -0.71 27.33 4.76
C ASN A 345 0.72 27.67 5.20
N ALA A 346 1.75 27.39 4.43
CA ALA A 346 3.13 27.73 4.83
C ALA A 346 4.18 27.51 3.72
N ILE A 347 3.92 26.66 2.74
CA ILE A 347 4.88 26.28 1.70
C ILE A 347 4.54 27.08 0.44
N THR A 348 4.88 28.37 0.45
CA THR A 348 4.44 29.36 -0.55
C THR A 348 4.88 29.07 -1.98
N ASP A 349 5.88 28.22 -2.19
CA ASP A 349 6.40 27.77 -3.49
C ASP A 349 5.86 26.39 -3.90
N ALA A 350 4.97 25.78 -3.08
CA ALA A 350 4.31 24.54 -3.44
C ALA A 350 3.45 24.71 -4.69
N GLN A 351 3.68 23.88 -5.69
CA GLN A 351 3.00 23.94 -6.98
C GLN A 351 2.89 22.55 -7.60
N ARG A 352 1.93 22.39 -8.51
CA ARG A 352 1.80 21.16 -9.28
C ARG A 352 2.99 20.98 -10.21
N VAL A 353 3.31 19.69 -10.45
CA VAL A 353 4.37 19.35 -11.41
C VAL A 353 3.97 19.83 -12.80
N ASP A 354 4.91 20.48 -13.49
CA ASP A 354 4.73 20.95 -14.85
C ASP A 354 4.46 19.74 -15.79
N PRO A 355 3.34 19.76 -16.52
CA PRO A 355 3.04 18.70 -17.50
C PRO A 355 4.13 18.50 -18.56
N ALA A 356 4.96 19.51 -18.82
CA ALA A 356 6.09 19.41 -19.74
C ALA A 356 7.18 18.43 -19.28
N LEU A 357 7.22 18.12 -17.97
CA LEU A 357 8.14 17.12 -17.41
C LEU A 357 7.64 15.68 -17.58
N THR A 358 6.38 15.48 -17.94
CA THR A 358 5.78 14.15 -18.01
C THR A 358 6.00 13.50 -19.37
N ALA A 359 6.46 12.26 -19.37
CA ALA A 359 6.41 11.43 -20.57
C ALA A 359 5.03 10.78 -20.70
N SER A 360 4.53 10.66 -21.92
CA SER A 360 3.28 9.93 -22.16
C SER A 360 3.53 8.41 -22.16
N ALA A 361 2.77 7.69 -21.37
CA ALA A 361 2.73 6.22 -21.43
C ALA A 361 2.06 5.71 -22.71
N LYS A 362 1.30 6.57 -23.41
CA LYS A 362 0.64 6.23 -24.67
C LYS A 362 1.55 6.53 -25.85
N LEU A 363 1.43 5.72 -26.91
CA LEU A 363 1.85 6.11 -28.25
C LEU A 363 0.95 7.29 -28.68
N ALA A 364 1.21 8.47 -28.12
CA ALA A 364 0.48 9.66 -28.52
C ALA A 364 0.97 10.14 -29.89
N SER A 365 0.07 10.32 -30.80
CA SER A 365 0.34 10.99 -32.06
C SER A 365 -0.66 12.15 -32.18
N PRO A 366 -0.24 13.42 -32.12
CA PRO A 366 1.14 13.91 -32.03
C PRO A 366 1.81 13.68 -30.65
N PRO A 367 3.16 13.72 -30.57
CA PRO A 367 3.90 13.64 -29.30
C PRO A 367 3.49 14.79 -28.37
N GLU A 368 3.35 14.50 -27.08
CA GLU A 368 3.00 15.46 -26.03
C GLU A 368 4.09 15.49 -24.94
N GLY A 369 4.10 16.54 -24.12
CA GLY A 369 5.00 16.67 -23.00
C GLY A 369 6.47 16.54 -23.40
N LEU A 370 7.22 15.71 -22.67
CA LEU A 370 8.65 15.51 -22.86
C LEU A 370 8.99 14.90 -24.24
N ASP A 371 8.18 14.00 -24.78
CA ASP A 371 8.38 13.45 -26.13
C ASP A 371 8.40 14.57 -27.18
N LYS A 372 7.50 15.54 -27.06
CA LYS A 372 7.45 16.70 -27.98
C LYS A 372 8.69 17.59 -27.83
N ALA A 373 9.10 17.84 -26.61
CA ALA A 373 10.31 18.63 -26.34
C ALA A 373 11.57 17.95 -26.90
N LEU A 374 11.70 16.63 -26.70
CA LEU A 374 12.80 15.84 -27.24
C LEU A 374 12.78 15.76 -28.79
N ALA A 375 11.60 15.53 -29.39
CA ALA A 375 11.48 15.54 -30.85
C ALA A 375 11.86 16.90 -31.46
N ASN A 376 11.49 18.00 -30.80
CA ASN A 376 11.89 19.34 -31.23
C ASN A 376 13.40 19.59 -31.09
N ALA A 377 14.01 19.07 -30.02
CA ALA A 377 15.45 19.25 -29.76
C ALA A 377 16.33 18.41 -30.72
N THR A 378 15.97 17.15 -30.93
CA THR A 378 16.77 16.17 -31.69
C THR A 378 16.38 16.08 -33.16
N LYS A 379 15.19 16.59 -33.55
CA LYS A 379 14.58 16.41 -34.88
C LYS A 379 14.34 14.94 -35.26
N LEU A 380 14.43 14.02 -34.31
CA LEU A 380 14.16 12.61 -34.53
C LEU A 380 12.63 12.36 -34.60
N PRO A 381 12.19 11.50 -35.50
CA PRO A 381 10.77 11.16 -35.64
C PRO A 381 10.34 10.06 -34.68
N GLY A 382 9.05 10.00 -34.39
CA GLY A 382 8.42 8.91 -33.66
C GLY A 382 8.54 8.99 -32.15
N LYS A 383 8.31 7.88 -31.48
CA LYS A 383 8.40 7.73 -30.02
C LYS A 383 9.86 7.63 -29.60
N LEU A 384 10.31 8.51 -28.71
CA LEU A 384 11.70 8.56 -28.28
C LEU A 384 11.90 7.96 -26.89
N ILE A 385 10.92 8.17 -25.99
CA ILE A 385 10.99 7.69 -24.60
C ILE A 385 9.66 7.08 -24.15
N TYR A 386 9.72 6.20 -23.18
CA TYR A 386 8.60 5.67 -22.43
C TYR A 386 8.76 6.03 -20.95
N GLY A 387 7.67 6.34 -20.26
CA GLY A 387 7.63 6.64 -18.85
C GLY A 387 6.20 6.87 -18.39
N ASP A 388 5.94 6.87 -17.09
CA ASP A 388 4.61 7.09 -16.52
C ASP A 388 4.66 8.21 -15.48
N GLY A 389 4.73 9.43 -15.94
CA GLY A 389 4.74 10.61 -15.10
C GLY A 389 6.08 11.34 -15.04
N ALA A 390 6.14 12.33 -14.16
CA ALA A 390 7.32 13.19 -13.97
C ALA A 390 8.39 12.56 -13.07
N PHE A 391 8.02 11.53 -12.32
CA PHE A 391 8.88 10.83 -11.38
C PHE A 391 8.99 9.38 -11.78
N GLY A 392 10.19 8.83 -11.71
CA GLY A 392 10.43 7.43 -12.01
C GLY A 392 11.31 7.23 -13.24
N ASP A 393 11.36 5.99 -13.68
CA ASP A 393 12.27 5.57 -14.74
C ASP A 393 11.75 5.98 -16.11
N MET A 394 12.69 6.53 -16.91
CA MET A 394 12.47 6.82 -18.33
C MET A 394 13.26 5.87 -19.19
N TYR A 395 12.58 5.27 -20.16
CA TYR A 395 13.13 4.22 -21.02
C TYR A 395 13.25 4.72 -22.45
N LEU A 396 14.40 4.54 -23.06
CA LEU A 396 14.61 4.89 -24.47
C LEU A 396 13.86 3.93 -25.39
N ALA A 397 13.28 4.46 -26.45
CA ALA A 397 12.60 3.64 -27.45
C ALA A 397 13.58 2.63 -28.09
N PRO A 398 13.18 1.36 -28.26
CA PRO A 398 14.08 0.32 -28.79
C PRO A 398 14.43 0.53 -30.27
N THR A 399 13.67 1.37 -30.97
CA THR A 399 13.91 1.73 -32.39
C THR A 399 15.09 2.67 -32.60
N LEU A 400 15.59 3.29 -31.54
CA LEU A 400 16.74 4.21 -31.61
C LEU A 400 18.06 3.43 -31.76
N ASN A 401 18.88 3.81 -32.74
CA ASN A 401 20.25 3.34 -32.83
C ASN A 401 21.15 3.99 -31.75
N LYS A 402 22.40 3.56 -31.63
CA LYS A 402 23.31 4.02 -30.60
C LYS A 402 23.50 5.56 -30.58
N SER A 403 23.76 6.17 -31.72
CA SER A 403 23.97 7.62 -31.83
C SER A 403 22.70 8.39 -31.43
N GLN A 404 21.51 7.92 -31.88
CA GLN A 404 20.24 8.53 -31.54
C GLN A 404 19.93 8.41 -30.03
N ARG A 405 20.30 7.28 -29.41
CA ARG A 405 20.16 7.11 -27.95
C ARG A 405 21.01 8.13 -27.19
N GLU A 406 22.27 8.30 -27.58
CA GLU A 406 23.18 9.29 -26.99
C GLU A 406 22.64 10.71 -27.16
N GLU A 407 22.12 11.05 -28.33
CA GLU A 407 21.51 12.34 -28.61
C GLU A 407 20.25 12.59 -27.76
N VAL A 408 19.35 11.62 -27.67
CA VAL A 408 18.12 11.73 -26.85
C VAL A 408 18.45 11.86 -25.36
N VAL A 409 19.42 11.10 -24.85
CA VAL A 409 19.88 11.22 -23.45
C VAL A 409 20.46 12.62 -23.19
N ALA A 410 21.34 13.11 -24.05
CA ALA A 410 21.92 14.44 -23.91
C ALA A 410 20.85 15.54 -23.93
N ALA A 411 19.87 15.45 -24.83
CA ALA A 411 18.76 16.38 -24.92
C ALA A 411 17.86 16.31 -23.66
N ALA A 412 17.53 15.12 -23.16
CA ALA A 412 16.73 14.93 -21.97
C ALA A 412 17.45 15.48 -20.72
N MET A 413 18.72 15.17 -20.54
CA MET A 413 19.53 15.69 -19.44
C MET A 413 19.56 17.23 -19.47
N LYS A 414 19.75 17.84 -20.64
CA LYS A 414 19.74 19.30 -20.78
C LYS A 414 18.39 19.91 -20.42
N LEU A 415 17.28 19.30 -20.85
CA LEU A 415 15.93 19.79 -20.57
C LEU A 415 15.62 19.71 -19.07
N TRP A 416 15.92 18.60 -18.44
CA TRP A 416 15.54 18.39 -17.04
C TRP A 416 16.46 19.11 -16.05
N THR A 417 17.77 19.11 -16.24
CA THR A 417 18.70 19.76 -15.30
C THR A 417 18.53 21.27 -15.22
N HIS A 418 17.86 21.88 -16.21
CA HIS A 418 17.55 23.32 -16.20
C HIS A 418 16.12 23.64 -15.78
N HIS A 419 15.30 22.62 -15.48
CA HIS A 419 13.93 22.85 -15.07
C HIS A 419 13.86 23.12 -13.56
N PRO A 420 13.18 24.20 -13.11
CA PRO A 420 13.18 24.63 -11.71
C PRO A 420 12.57 23.60 -10.74
N GLN A 421 11.71 22.72 -11.23
CA GLN A 421 11.09 21.65 -10.42
C GLN A 421 11.90 20.34 -10.41
N VAL A 422 13.04 20.26 -11.09
CA VAL A 422 13.89 19.06 -11.12
C VAL A 422 15.14 19.30 -10.31
N GLN A 423 15.26 18.57 -9.21
CA GLN A 423 16.43 18.67 -8.34
C GLN A 423 17.63 17.94 -8.93
N GLN A 424 17.41 16.74 -9.47
CA GLN A 424 18.48 15.89 -9.99
C GLN A 424 17.96 14.89 -11.02
N VAL A 425 18.81 14.55 -11.98
CA VAL A 425 18.58 13.51 -12.99
C VAL A 425 19.77 12.58 -13.02
N PHE A 426 19.52 11.30 -13.06
CA PHE A 426 20.57 10.28 -13.14
C PHE A 426 20.45 9.49 -14.42
N THR A 427 21.56 9.20 -15.04
CA THR A 427 21.64 8.19 -16.10
C THR A 427 21.64 6.79 -15.51
N HIS A 428 21.26 5.80 -16.28
CA HIS A 428 21.36 4.39 -15.88
C HIS A 428 22.81 4.00 -15.47
N ALA A 429 23.81 4.54 -16.15
CA ALA A 429 25.21 4.26 -15.84
C ALA A 429 25.63 4.82 -14.47
N GLU A 430 25.18 6.03 -14.12
CA GLU A 430 25.42 6.63 -12.80
C GLU A 430 24.74 5.84 -11.69
N LEU A 431 23.47 5.43 -11.89
CA LEU A 431 22.76 4.60 -10.92
C LEU A 431 23.41 3.22 -10.75
N ALA A 432 23.86 2.60 -11.86
CA ALA A 432 24.54 1.31 -11.81
C ALA A 432 25.89 1.37 -11.08
N ALA A 433 26.56 2.53 -11.09
CA ALA A 433 27.82 2.77 -10.39
C ALA A 433 27.64 3.25 -8.95
N ALA A 434 26.42 3.67 -8.57
CA ALA A 434 26.14 4.16 -7.23
C ALA A 434 26.27 3.02 -6.20
N PRO A 435 26.84 3.30 -5.01
CA PRO A 435 26.88 2.32 -3.93
C PRO A 435 25.45 1.97 -3.48
N ALA A 436 25.22 0.71 -3.15
CA ALA A 436 23.95 0.31 -2.55
C ALA A 436 23.73 1.08 -1.22
N PRO A 437 22.51 1.56 -0.94
CA PRO A 437 22.25 2.28 0.31
C PRO A 437 22.50 1.39 1.52
N HIS A 438 23.27 1.90 2.47
CA HIS A 438 23.65 1.23 3.71
C HIS A 438 22.61 1.48 4.81
N GLY A 439 21.44 0.85 4.71
CA GLY A 439 20.39 0.99 5.72
C GLY A 439 19.47 2.20 5.47
N PRO A 440 18.50 2.44 6.36
CA PRO A 440 17.69 3.64 6.26
C PRO A 440 18.56 4.87 6.47
N PRO A 441 18.39 5.93 5.68
CA PRO A 441 18.98 7.21 6.04
C PRO A 441 18.41 7.63 7.40
N ASP A 442 19.26 8.10 8.26
CA ASP A 442 18.90 8.69 9.54
C ASP A 442 18.23 7.75 10.57
N THR A 443 18.96 6.79 10.96
CA THR A 443 18.79 6.24 12.32
C THR A 443 19.72 6.95 13.27
#